data_d4d3d069d8c33c39900177ee00ae7286
#
_entry.id   d4d3d069d8c33c39900177ee00ae7286
#
_cell.length_a   1.000
_cell.length_b   1.000
_cell.length_c   1.000
_cell.angle_alpha   90.00
_cell.angle_beta   90.00
_cell.angle_gamma   90.00
#
_symmetry.space_group_name_H-M   'P 1'
#
loop_
_entity.id
_entity.type
_entity.pdbx_description
1 polymer ?
#
loop_
_entity_poly.entity_id
_entity_poly.type
_entity_poly.pdbx_seq_one_letter_code
_entity_poly.pdbx_strand_id
1 'polypeptide(L)'
;MSLLRTITRATKTIDAIDSSIQADQGAAYRQWLGRVIPHMDDAYRGADGGHRSHMGASLIGGECARAIWYGFRWSHRASFPGRVLRLFNRGHLEEARFIAMLLSIGVQVWQQDAQGKQFRISHAEGHFGGSGDGVALGIPDLPAGTHALLEFKTHGSKSFKGLVDEGMRASKFEHYVQMNVYMRKMGLAAGLYLAVNKDNDELYGEIVQLDVETADRFLDRGEKLVFMQEAPKRISESPGFWKCRFCNHRPVCHLKEEPDLNCRTCKHARPGAAAQWGCALHNCVLDKDVQARGCPQYHRNPEF
;
A
#
# COMPACT_ATOMS: atom_id res chain seq x y z
N MET A 1 26.71 -12.59 8.26
CA MET A 1 26.29 -13.60 7.27
C MET A 1 24.79 -13.44 7.08
N SER A 2 24.36 -12.88 5.97
CA SER A 2 22.93 -12.78 5.63
C SER A 2 22.41 -14.19 5.37
N LEU A 3 21.56 -14.69 6.26
CA LEU A 3 20.76 -15.87 5.99
C LEU A 3 19.90 -15.53 4.75
N LEU A 4 20.26 -16.06 3.61
CA LEU A 4 19.40 -16.09 2.44
C LEU A 4 18.13 -16.82 2.85
N ARG A 5 17.10 -16.07 3.24
CA ARG A 5 15.78 -16.68 3.49
C ARG A 5 15.31 -17.26 2.16
N THR A 6 15.10 -18.55 2.16
CA THR A 6 14.63 -19.29 0.98
C THR A 6 13.26 -18.73 0.55
N ILE A 7 13.11 -18.50 -0.74
CA ILE A 7 11.81 -18.10 -1.31
C ILE A 7 10.85 -19.28 -1.13
N THR A 8 9.76 -19.08 -0.41
CA THR A 8 8.73 -20.10 -0.21
C THR A 8 7.61 -19.90 -1.23
N ARG A 9 7.75 -20.55 -2.38
CA ARG A 9 6.73 -20.50 -3.44
C ARG A 9 5.43 -21.12 -2.98
N ALA A 10 4.32 -20.47 -3.29
CA ALA A 10 2.97 -20.98 -3.09
C ALA A 10 2.52 -21.83 -4.27
N THR A 11 3.32 -22.86 -4.62
CA THR A 11 3.09 -23.68 -5.81
C THR A 11 1.82 -24.49 -5.73
N LYS A 12 1.52 -25.06 -4.58
CA LYS A 12 0.28 -25.83 -4.39
C LYS A 12 -0.97 -24.98 -4.60
N THR A 13 -0.92 -23.72 -4.17
CA THR A 13 -2.02 -22.77 -4.37
C THR A 13 -2.21 -22.46 -5.86
N ILE A 14 -1.13 -22.17 -6.59
CA ILE A 14 -1.18 -21.90 -8.03
C ILE A 14 -1.67 -23.14 -8.78
N ASP A 15 -1.10 -24.32 -8.52
CA ASP A 15 -1.48 -25.58 -9.16
C ASP A 15 -2.94 -25.92 -8.90
N ALA A 16 -3.45 -25.66 -7.68
CA ALA A 16 -4.86 -25.87 -7.34
C ALA A 16 -5.78 -24.92 -8.12
N ILE A 17 -5.42 -23.64 -8.26
CA ILE A 17 -6.17 -22.65 -9.06
C ILE A 17 -6.23 -23.10 -10.51
N ASP A 18 -5.10 -23.39 -11.14
CA ASP A 18 -5.05 -23.78 -12.55
C ASP A 18 -5.81 -25.09 -12.79
N SER A 19 -5.62 -26.08 -11.92
CA SER A 19 -6.34 -27.37 -12.01
C SER A 19 -7.84 -27.21 -11.86
N SER A 20 -8.31 -26.36 -10.91
CA SER A 20 -9.73 -26.08 -10.71
C SER A 20 -10.35 -25.42 -11.95
N ILE A 21 -9.70 -24.39 -12.48
CA ILE A 21 -10.18 -23.67 -13.67
C ILE A 21 -10.19 -24.59 -14.89
N GLN A 22 -9.16 -25.42 -15.06
CA GLN A 22 -9.08 -26.37 -16.17
C GLN A 22 -10.15 -27.46 -16.08
N ALA A 23 -10.41 -27.99 -14.89
CA ALA A 23 -11.33 -29.10 -14.67
C ALA A 23 -12.78 -28.83 -15.12
N ASP A 24 -13.27 -27.60 -14.91
CA ASP A 24 -14.62 -27.17 -15.24
C ASP A 24 -14.70 -26.08 -16.31
N GLN A 25 -13.57 -25.82 -16.98
CA GLN A 25 -13.42 -24.76 -17.98
C GLN A 25 -13.81 -23.36 -17.43
N GLY A 26 -13.51 -23.15 -16.15
CA GLY A 26 -13.69 -21.89 -15.44
C GLY A 26 -15.12 -21.61 -14.97
N ALA A 27 -15.99 -22.62 -14.91
CA ALA A 27 -17.39 -22.42 -14.50
C ALA A 27 -17.49 -21.92 -13.04
N ALA A 28 -16.87 -22.62 -12.09
CA ALA A 28 -16.86 -22.22 -10.68
C ALA A 28 -16.16 -20.87 -10.47
N TYR A 29 -15.01 -20.66 -11.10
CA TYR A 29 -14.30 -19.37 -11.06
C TYR A 29 -15.20 -18.20 -11.51
N ARG A 30 -15.90 -18.33 -12.65
CA ARG A 30 -16.81 -17.28 -13.13
C ARG A 30 -18.00 -17.04 -12.21
N GLN A 31 -18.53 -18.09 -11.57
CA GLN A 31 -19.59 -17.94 -10.57
C GLN A 31 -19.12 -17.13 -9.37
N TRP A 32 -17.93 -17.43 -8.84
CA TRP A 32 -17.34 -16.68 -7.74
C TRP A 32 -17.04 -15.23 -8.14
N LEU A 33 -16.46 -15.03 -9.33
CA LEU A 33 -16.17 -13.69 -9.84
C LEU A 33 -17.43 -12.82 -9.92
N GLY A 34 -18.56 -13.39 -10.41
CA GLY A 34 -19.84 -12.71 -10.45
C GLY A 34 -20.42 -12.35 -9.07
N ARG A 35 -20.03 -13.08 -8.02
CA ARG A 35 -20.41 -12.76 -6.64
C ARG A 35 -19.50 -11.74 -5.98
N VAL A 36 -18.21 -11.72 -6.33
CA VAL A 36 -17.20 -10.85 -5.72
C VAL A 36 -17.20 -9.44 -6.32
N ILE A 37 -17.26 -9.33 -7.65
CA ILE A 37 -17.19 -8.04 -8.37
C ILE A 37 -18.12 -6.96 -7.80
N PRO A 38 -19.42 -7.23 -7.51
CA PRO A 38 -20.32 -6.19 -7.00
C PRO A 38 -19.93 -5.60 -5.64
N HIS A 39 -19.02 -6.24 -4.91
CA HIS A 39 -18.55 -5.80 -3.60
C HIS A 39 -17.17 -5.12 -3.65
N MET A 40 -16.62 -4.88 -4.83
CA MET A 40 -15.33 -4.20 -5.02
C MET A 40 -15.54 -2.69 -5.13
N ASP A 41 -15.89 -2.03 -4.03
CA ASP A 41 -16.21 -0.61 -3.98
C ASP A 41 -15.13 0.28 -4.62
N ASP A 42 -13.87 -0.03 -4.40
CA ASP A 42 -12.74 0.74 -4.94
C ASP A 42 -12.65 0.71 -6.47
N ALA A 43 -13.19 -0.33 -7.11
CA ALA A 43 -13.21 -0.44 -8.57
C ALA A 43 -14.22 0.51 -9.23
N TYR A 44 -15.26 0.89 -8.50
CA TYR A 44 -16.40 1.69 -9.00
C TYR A 44 -16.52 3.05 -8.32
N ARG A 45 -15.72 3.29 -7.28
CA ARG A 45 -15.75 4.55 -6.54
C ARG A 45 -15.31 5.71 -7.42
N GLY A 46 -16.02 6.81 -7.34
CA GLY A 46 -15.62 8.08 -7.96
C GLY A 46 -14.30 8.59 -7.38
N ALA A 47 -13.73 9.58 -8.02
CA ALA A 47 -12.46 10.15 -7.59
C ALA A 47 -12.50 10.56 -6.11
N ASP A 48 -11.50 10.15 -5.33
CA ASP A 48 -11.27 10.68 -3.99
C ASP A 48 -11.03 12.19 -4.09
N GLY A 49 -11.80 12.95 -3.36
CA GLY A 49 -11.75 14.41 -3.34
C GLY A 49 -10.47 14.97 -2.73
N GLY A 50 -9.30 14.34 -2.91
CA GLY A 50 -8.10 14.97 -2.44
C GLY A 50 -7.04 14.08 -1.80
N HIS A 51 -6.31 14.67 -0.91
CA HIS A 51 -5.18 14.07 -0.22
C HIS A 51 -5.62 13.01 0.81
N ARG A 52 -4.81 11.96 0.97
CA ARG A 52 -5.00 10.99 2.06
C ARG A 52 -4.80 11.66 3.42
N SER A 53 -5.67 11.34 4.38
CA SER A 53 -5.57 11.90 5.73
C SER A 53 -4.37 11.33 6.51
N HIS A 54 -3.94 10.10 6.20
CA HIS A 54 -2.88 9.36 6.88
C HIS A 54 -1.73 9.03 5.92
N MET A 55 -0.56 8.76 6.48
CA MET A 55 0.58 8.19 5.77
C MET A 55 0.29 6.72 5.47
N GLY A 56 0.32 6.34 4.21
CA GLY A 56 0.01 4.97 3.79
C GLY A 56 1.11 3.98 4.12
N ALA A 57 0.76 2.87 4.76
CA ALA A 57 1.70 1.79 5.07
C ALA A 57 2.34 1.16 3.81
N SER A 58 1.64 1.20 2.68
CA SER A 58 2.18 0.77 1.38
C SER A 58 3.37 1.60 0.87
N LEU A 59 3.59 2.79 1.42
CA LEU A 59 4.67 3.69 1.01
C LEU A 59 5.89 3.59 1.92
N ILE A 60 5.74 3.01 3.13
CA ILE A 60 6.76 3.12 4.17
C ILE A 60 8.06 2.38 3.82
N GLY A 61 8.00 1.35 2.98
CA GLY A 61 9.16 0.64 2.44
C GLY A 61 9.97 1.44 1.43
N GLY A 62 9.41 2.56 0.92
CA GLY A 62 10.06 3.40 -0.08
C GLY A 62 11.39 3.98 0.40
N GLU A 63 12.40 4.00 -0.47
CA GLU A 63 13.75 4.44 -0.09
C GLU A 63 13.82 5.92 0.30
N CYS A 64 13.07 6.79 -0.39
CA CYS A 64 13.10 8.23 -0.15
C CYS A 64 12.15 8.63 0.98
N ALA A 65 12.68 8.78 2.19
CA ALA A 65 11.92 9.24 3.36
C ALA A 65 11.31 10.64 3.15
N ARG A 66 12.02 11.54 2.43
CA ARG A 66 11.53 12.89 2.11
C ARG A 66 10.28 12.86 1.24
N ALA A 67 10.21 11.95 0.25
CA ALA A 67 9.02 11.81 -0.60
C ALA A 67 7.80 11.34 0.21
N ILE A 68 7.99 10.41 1.16
CA ILE A 68 6.93 9.93 2.06
C ILE A 68 6.45 11.09 2.95
N TRP A 69 7.37 11.84 3.55
CA TRP A 69 7.07 12.99 4.40
C TRP A 69 6.34 14.09 3.62
N TYR A 70 6.77 14.40 2.38
CA TYR A 70 6.10 15.37 1.51
C TYR A 70 4.67 14.93 1.16
N GLY A 71 4.47 13.66 0.86
CA GLY A 71 3.13 13.10 0.59
C GLY A 71 2.20 13.23 1.81
N PHE A 72 2.68 12.92 3.00
CA PHE A 72 1.93 13.07 4.26
C PHE A 72 1.57 14.53 4.55
N ARG A 73 2.43 15.47 4.18
CA ARG A 73 2.21 16.92 4.35
C ARG A 73 1.54 17.59 3.15
N TRP A 74 1.06 16.83 2.18
CA TRP A 74 0.31 17.35 1.03
C TRP A 74 1.07 18.41 0.24
N SER A 75 2.39 18.26 0.11
CA SER A 75 3.25 19.24 -0.54
C SER A 75 2.93 19.49 -2.02
N HIS A 76 2.41 18.49 -2.69
CA HIS A 76 2.02 18.56 -4.09
C HIS A 76 0.98 17.50 -4.42
N ARG A 77 -0.10 17.89 -5.07
CA ARG A 77 -1.14 16.98 -5.52
C ARG A 77 -0.73 16.37 -6.87
N ALA A 78 -0.46 15.08 -6.87
CA ALA A 78 -0.15 14.37 -8.11
C ALA A 78 -1.34 14.39 -9.08
N SER A 79 -1.04 14.67 -10.34
CA SER A 79 -1.98 14.51 -11.46
C SER A 79 -1.49 13.38 -12.35
N PHE A 80 -2.40 12.52 -12.79
CA PHE A 80 -2.05 11.37 -13.59
C PHE A 80 -2.74 11.40 -14.94
N PRO A 81 -2.04 11.06 -16.04
CA PRO A 81 -2.68 10.88 -17.34
C PRO A 81 -3.76 9.80 -17.30
N GLY A 82 -4.80 9.92 -18.13
CA GLY A 82 -5.92 8.97 -18.17
C GLY A 82 -5.49 7.50 -18.33
N ARG A 83 -4.39 7.25 -19.06
CA ARG A 83 -3.81 5.91 -19.19
C ARG A 83 -3.39 5.33 -17.83
N VAL A 84 -2.78 6.15 -16.97
CA VAL A 84 -2.31 5.72 -15.64
C VAL A 84 -3.50 5.49 -14.71
N LEU A 85 -4.54 6.34 -14.79
CA LEU A 85 -5.78 6.16 -14.02
C LEU A 85 -6.49 4.84 -14.39
N ARG A 86 -6.54 4.49 -15.70
CA ARG A 86 -7.06 3.18 -16.14
C ARG A 86 -6.21 2.02 -15.61
N LEU A 87 -4.89 2.20 -15.50
CA LEU A 87 -4.00 1.20 -14.94
C LEU A 87 -4.27 0.97 -13.44
N PHE A 88 -4.53 2.03 -12.68
CA PHE A 88 -4.92 1.90 -11.26
C PHE A 88 -6.24 1.16 -11.12
N ASN A 89 -7.25 1.54 -11.90
CA ASN A 89 -8.55 0.86 -11.88
C ASN A 89 -8.44 -0.64 -12.24
N ARG A 90 -7.58 -1.00 -13.22
CA ARG A 90 -7.28 -2.41 -13.53
C ARG A 90 -6.78 -3.16 -12.29
N GLY A 91 -5.92 -2.54 -11.47
CA GLY A 91 -5.44 -3.14 -10.22
C GLY A 91 -6.57 -3.48 -9.26
N HIS A 92 -7.50 -2.55 -9.04
CA HIS A 92 -8.66 -2.78 -8.18
C HIS A 92 -9.59 -3.88 -8.70
N LEU A 93 -9.83 -3.95 -10.00
CA LEU A 93 -10.62 -5.02 -10.61
C LEU A 93 -9.93 -6.40 -10.51
N GLU A 94 -8.60 -6.41 -10.52
CA GLU A 94 -7.83 -7.66 -10.41
C GLU A 94 -7.95 -8.31 -9.03
N GLU A 95 -8.16 -7.54 -7.97
CA GLU A 95 -8.41 -8.08 -6.63
C GLU A 95 -9.59 -9.06 -6.62
N ALA A 96 -10.69 -8.72 -7.33
CA ALA A 96 -11.85 -9.62 -7.46
C ALA A 96 -11.48 -10.95 -8.13
N ARG A 97 -10.58 -10.93 -9.11
CA ARG A 97 -10.13 -12.14 -9.81
C ARG A 97 -9.34 -13.05 -8.87
N PHE A 98 -8.40 -12.50 -8.09
CA PHE A 98 -7.64 -13.28 -7.11
C PHE A 98 -8.54 -13.90 -6.04
N ILE A 99 -9.49 -13.13 -5.51
CA ILE A 99 -10.44 -13.63 -4.52
C ILE A 99 -11.28 -14.77 -5.11
N ALA A 100 -11.80 -14.61 -6.33
CA ALA A 100 -12.59 -15.65 -6.98
C ALA A 100 -11.78 -16.94 -7.26
N MET A 101 -10.50 -16.82 -7.62
CA MET A 101 -9.59 -17.95 -7.78
C MET A 101 -9.41 -18.70 -6.44
N LEU A 102 -9.15 -18.00 -5.35
CA LEU A 102 -8.98 -18.61 -4.03
C LEU A 102 -10.27 -19.29 -3.54
N LEU A 103 -11.42 -18.64 -3.72
CA LEU A 103 -12.72 -19.21 -3.36
C LEU A 103 -13.04 -20.46 -4.20
N SER A 104 -12.64 -20.52 -5.48
CA SER A 104 -12.89 -21.65 -6.36
C SER A 104 -12.14 -22.94 -5.96
N ILE A 105 -11.06 -22.80 -5.20
CA ILE A 105 -10.28 -23.92 -4.64
C ILE A 105 -10.61 -24.20 -3.16
N GLY A 106 -11.70 -23.61 -2.63
CA GLY A 106 -12.18 -23.84 -1.26
C GLY A 106 -11.47 -23.03 -0.17
N VAL A 107 -10.59 -22.08 -0.52
CA VAL A 107 -10.00 -21.15 0.45
C VAL A 107 -11.08 -20.21 0.96
N GLN A 108 -11.14 -20.02 2.27
CA GLN A 108 -12.02 -19.01 2.88
C GLN A 108 -11.33 -17.65 2.82
N VAL A 109 -12.04 -16.63 2.35
CA VAL A 109 -11.49 -15.28 2.19
C VAL A 109 -12.42 -14.27 2.86
N TRP A 110 -11.84 -13.43 3.72
CA TRP A 110 -12.54 -12.29 4.34
C TRP A 110 -11.87 -10.99 3.91
N GLN A 111 -12.65 -10.09 3.32
CA GLN A 111 -12.22 -8.73 2.97
C GLN A 111 -12.53 -7.73 4.09
N GLN A 112 -13.43 -8.09 5.01
CA GLN A 112 -13.94 -7.26 6.07
C GLN A 112 -13.92 -8.02 7.41
N ASP A 113 -13.86 -7.27 8.50
CA ASP A 113 -14.01 -7.81 9.85
C ASP A 113 -15.48 -8.18 10.16
N ALA A 114 -15.71 -8.69 11.37
CA ALA A 114 -17.05 -9.09 11.82
C ALA A 114 -18.06 -7.93 11.89
N GLN A 115 -17.59 -6.68 11.82
CA GLN A 115 -18.41 -5.46 11.80
C GLN A 115 -18.66 -4.94 10.37
N GLY A 116 -18.22 -5.68 9.35
CA GLY A 116 -18.35 -5.29 7.93
C GLY A 116 -17.40 -4.16 7.51
N LYS A 117 -16.33 -3.92 8.28
CA LYS A 117 -15.32 -2.92 7.95
C LYS A 117 -14.10 -3.59 7.33
N GLN A 118 -13.57 -2.99 6.27
CA GLN A 118 -12.31 -3.42 5.67
C GLN A 118 -11.21 -3.52 6.73
N PHE A 119 -10.40 -4.59 6.67
CA PHE A 119 -9.26 -4.75 7.57
C PHE A 119 -8.32 -3.57 7.47
N ARG A 120 -8.10 -2.89 8.59
CA ARG A 120 -7.23 -1.71 8.66
C ARG A 120 -6.23 -1.83 9.79
N ILE A 121 -5.05 -1.31 9.52
CA ILE A 121 -4.06 -1.08 10.57
C ILE A 121 -3.97 0.40 10.90
N SER A 122 -3.64 0.70 12.16
CA SER A 122 -3.43 2.05 12.66
C SER A 122 -2.21 2.09 13.57
N HIS A 123 -1.39 3.14 13.42
CA HIS A 123 -0.19 3.40 14.21
C HIS A 123 0.10 4.91 14.27
N ALA A 124 1.07 5.35 15.10
CA ALA A 124 1.47 6.75 15.23
C ALA A 124 0.25 7.67 15.45
N GLU A 125 -0.52 7.42 16.51
CA GLU A 125 -1.72 8.18 16.86
C GLU A 125 -2.79 8.20 15.74
N GLY A 126 -2.82 7.20 14.86
CA GLY A 126 -3.76 7.14 13.73
C GLY A 126 -3.28 7.84 12.46
N HIS A 127 -2.12 8.51 12.50
CA HIS A 127 -1.55 9.18 11.34
C HIS A 127 -0.85 8.26 10.34
N PHE A 128 -0.56 7.02 10.72
CA PHE A 128 0.04 6.01 9.87
C PHE A 128 -0.87 4.79 9.82
N GLY A 129 -1.12 4.24 8.63
CA GLY A 129 -1.97 3.07 8.49
C GLY A 129 -2.28 2.71 7.05
N GLY A 130 -3.27 1.86 6.88
CA GLY A 130 -3.74 1.41 5.57
C GLY A 130 -4.72 0.26 5.68
N SER A 131 -5.24 -0.18 4.55
CA SER A 131 -6.17 -1.31 4.44
C SER A 131 -5.46 -2.49 3.78
N GLY A 132 -5.69 -3.70 4.29
CA GLY A 132 -5.23 -4.95 3.69
C GLY A 132 -6.25 -5.47 2.68
N ASP A 133 -5.80 -6.26 1.70
CA ASP A 133 -6.66 -6.82 0.65
C ASP A 133 -7.56 -7.93 1.21
N GLY A 134 -7.19 -8.53 2.35
CA GLY A 134 -8.00 -9.52 3.04
C GLY A 134 -7.19 -10.42 3.99
N VAL A 135 -7.93 -11.36 4.60
CA VAL A 135 -7.38 -12.47 5.38
C VAL A 135 -7.93 -13.76 4.79
N ALA A 136 -7.13 -14.80 4.74
CA ALA A 136 -7.55 -16.11 4.24
C ALA A 136 -7.25 -17.24 5.21
N LEU A 137 -8.02 -18.34 5.10
CA LEU A 137 -7.82 -19.60 5.79
C LEU A 137 -7.94 -20.76 4.79
N GLY A 138 -7.08 -21.76 4.95
CA GLY A 138 -7.11 -22.94 4.08
C GLY A 138 -6.24 -22.81 2.83
N ILE A 139 -5.23 -21.95 2.84
CA ILE A 139 -4.24 -21.82 1.77
C ILE A 139 -3.45 -23.13 1.67
N PRO A 140 -3.39 -23.80 0.48
CA PRO A 140 -2.76 -25.13 0.31
C PRO A 140 -1.28 -25.23 0.73
N ASP A 141 -0.55 -24.10 0.68
CA ASP A 141 0.87 -24.05 1.04
C ASP A 141 1.12 -23.71 2.53
N LEU A 142 0.06 -23.56 3.33
CA LEU A 142 0.16 -23.27 4.77
C LEU A 142 -0.39 -24.43 5.60
N PRO A 143 0.08 -24.58 6.85
CA PRO A 143 -0.52 -25.54 7.79
C PRO A 143 -2.01 -25.27 7.99
N ALA A 144 -2.80 -26.34 8.17
CA ALA A 144 -4.22 -26.22 8.46
C ALA A 144 -4.47 -25.30 9.67
N GLY A 145 -5.50 -24.46 9.59
CA GLY A 145 -5.85 -23.50 10.62
C GLY A 145 -5.02 -22.20 10.62
N THR A 146 -4.05 -22.05 9.71
CA THR A 146 -3.26 -20.82 9.62
C THR A 146 -4.04 -19.73 8.90
N HIS A 147 -4.33 -18.62 9.60
CA HIS A 147 -4.83 -17.40 8.98
C HIS A 147 -3.66 -16.63 8.37
N ALA A 148 -3.83 -16.16 7.14
CA ALA A 148 -2.80 -15.44 6.41
C ALA A 148 -3.32 -14.12 5.85
N LEU A 149 -2.47 -13.09 5.89
CA LEU A 149 -2.70 -11.85 5.16
C LEU A 149 -2.71 -12.13 3.65
N LEU A 150 -3.62 -11.49 2.93
CA LEU A 150 -3.59 -11.45 1.47
C LEU A 150 -3.00 -10.14 0.99
N GLU A 151 -2.16 -10.22 -0.03
CA GLU A 151 -1.62 -9.06 -0.75
C GLU A 151 -1.61 -9.37 -2.24
N PHE A 152 -2.34 -8.58 -3.03
CA PHE A 152 -2.54 -8.80 -4.46
C PHE A 152 -1.84 -7.74 -5.30
N LYS A 153 -1.16 -8.16 -6.36
CA LYS A 153 -0.42 -7.23 -7.22
C LYS A 153 -0.52 -7.61 -8.71
N THR A 154 -0.47 -6.58 -9.55
CA THR A 154 -0.35 -6.74 -11.00
C THR A 154 1.00 -6.23 -11.48
N HIS A 155 1.67 -6.96 -12.35
CA HIS A 155 2.96 -6.60 -12.92
C HIS A 155 2.93 -6.66 -14.44
N GLY A 156 3.71 -5.82 -15.12
CA GLY A 156 4.08 -6.07 -16.51
C GLY A 156 5.23 -7.06 -16.59
N SER A 157 5.44 -7.70 -17.73
CA SER A 157 6.36 -8.83 -17.94
C SER A 157 7.76 -8.62 -17.39
N LYS A 158 8.37 -7.43 -17.58
CA LYS A 158 9.70 -7.15 -17.03
C LYS A 158 9.74 -7.16 -15.50
N SER A 159 8.72 -6.57 -14.87
CA SER A 159 8.61 -6.51 -13.41
C SER A 159 8.25 -7.87 -12.81
N PHE A 160 7.42 -8.64 -13.52
CA PHE A 160 7.03 -9.99 -13.15
C PHE A 160 8.23 -10.95 -13.22
N LYS A 161 9.04 -10.86 -14.31
CA LYS A 161 10.25 -11.66 -14.42
C LYS A 161 11.22 -11.45 -13.25
N GLY A 162 11.45 -10.20 -12.85
CA GLY A 162 12.28 -9.93 -11.66
C GLY A 162 11.70 -10.55 -10.39
N LEU A 163 10.37 -10.56 -10.23
CA LEU A 163 9.70 -11.21 -9.12
C LEU A 163 9.90 -12.74 -9.15
N VAL A 164 9.77 -13.36 -10.33
CA VAL A 164 10.02 -14.79 -10.52
C VAL A 164 11.47 -15.16 -10.23
N ASP A 165 12.42 -14.39 -10.71
CA ASP A 165 13.85 -14.71 -10.59
C ASP A 165 14.39 -14.52 -9.16
N GLU A 166 13.95 -13.44 -8.47
CA GLU A 166 14.57 -12.96 -7.23
C GLU A 166 13.68 -13.10 -5.99
N GLY A 167 12.37 -13.35 -6.17
CA GLY A 167 11.37 -13.34 -5.11
C GLY A 167 10.96 -11.92 -4.68
N MET A 168 9.89 -11.85 -3.89
CA MET A 168 9.29 -10.58 -3.48
C MET A 168 10.25 -9.73 -2.62
N ARG A 169 10.92 -10.34 -1.66
CA ARG A 169 11.81 -9.60 -0.74
C ARG A 169 12.91 -8.83 -1.47
N ALA A 170 13.53 -9.43 -2.48
CA ALA A 170 14.63 -8.80 -3.22
C ALA A 170 14.12 -7.85 -4.31
N SER A 171 13.14 -8.28 -5.10
CA SER A 171 12.67 -7.52 -6.25
C SER A 171 11.59 -6.47 -5.93
N LYS A 172 10.85 -6.64 -4.82
CA LYS A 172 9.69 -5.81 -4.40
C LYS A 172 9.74 -5.51 -2.90
N PHE A 173 10.86 -4.99 -2.43
CA PHE A 173 11.07 -4.76 -1.00
C PHE A 173 9.98 -3.89 -0.34
N GLU A 174 9.40 -2.95 -1.07
CA GLU A 174 8.29 -2.13 -0.56
C GLU A 174 7.05 -2.98 -0.22
N HIS A 175 6.71 -3.97 -1.07
CA HIS A 175 5.60 -4.90 -0.79
C HIS A 175 5.94 -5.82 0.39
N TYR A 176 7.20 -6.28 0.48
CA TYR A 176 7.66 -7.08 1.61
C TYR A 176 7.50 -6.33 2.94
N VAL A 177 7.90 -5.08 2.97
CA VAL A 177 7.71 -4.21 4.14
C VAL A 177 6.24 -4.00 4.44
N GLN A 178 5.43 -3.69 3.43
CA GLN A 178 3.99 -3.52 3.57
C GLN A 178 3.36 -4.75 4.24
N MET A 179 3.57 -5.95 3.72
CA MET A 179 3.03 -7.18 4.28
C MET A 179 3.47 -7.41 5.73
N ASN A 180 4.75 -7.20 6.04
CA ASN A 180 5.26 -7.41 7.40
C ASN A 180 4.67 -6.42 8.40
N VAL A 181 4.51 -5.15 8.04
CA VAL A 181 3.84 -4.13 8.85
C VAL A 181 2.38 -4.51 9.11
N TYR A 182 1.66 -4.97 8.07
CA TYR A 182 0.28 -5.42 8.22
C TYR A 182 0.17 -6.67 9.10
N MET A 183 0.94 -7.71 8.82
CA MET A 183 0.95 -8.94 9.63
C MET A 183 1.25 -8.65 11.10
N ARG A 184 2.25 -7.81 11.37
CA ARG A 184 2.63 -7.40 12.74
C ARG A 184 1.49 -6.72 13.48
N LYS A 185 0.79 -5.79 12.83
CA LYS A 185 -0.33 -5.04 13.40
C LYS A 185 -1.62 -5.86 13.54
N MET A 186 -1.81 -6.85 12.68
CA MET A 186 -2.97 -7.73 12.69
C MET A 186 -2.76 -9.01 13.51
N GLY A 187 -1.54 -9.26 14.02
CA GLY A 187 -1.22 -10.49 14.77
C GLY A 187 -1.17 -11.75 13.91
N LEU A 188 -0.87 -11.61 12.62
CA LEU A 188 -0.76 -12.71 11.67
C LEU A 188 0.70 -13.17 11.53
N ALA A 189 0.93 -14.48 11.53
CA ALA A 189 2.27 -15.07 11.39
C ALA A 189 2.70 -15.25 9.93
N ALA A 190 1.76 -15.30 9.00
CA ALA A 190 2.02 -15.56 7.59
C ALA A 190 1.14 -14.70 6.68
N GLY A 191 1.56 -14.55 5.44
CA GLY A 191 0.80 -13.93 4.37
C GLY A 191 1.00 -14.66 3.05
N LEU A 192 0.03 -14.55 2.16
CA LEU A 192 0.08 -14.98 0.78
C LEU A 192 0.19 -13.74 -0.11
N TYR A 193 1.30 -13.63 -0.81
CA TYR A 193 1.48 -12.68 -1.89
C TYR A 193 1.08 -13.35 -3.20
N LEU A 194 0.07 -12.84 -3.88
CA LEU A 194 -0.33 -13.29 -5.22
C LEU A 194 -0.13 -12.16 -6.23
N ALA A 195 0.47 -12.48 -7.34
CA ALA A 195 0.70 -11.53 -8.42
C ALA A 195 0.35 -12.14 -9.78
N VAL A 196 -0.13 -11.29 -10.68
CA VAL A 196 -0.39 -11.67 -12.06
C VAL A 196 0.47 -10.83 -13.01
N ASN A 197 1.00 -11.50 -14.02
CA ASN A 197 1.57 -10.84 -15.19
C ASN A 197 0.42 -10.39 -16.11
N LYS A 198 0.12 -9.08 -16.10
CA LYS A 198 -1.00 -8.51 -16.87
C LYS A 198 -0.86 -8.59 -18.39
N ASP A 199 0.28 -9.09 -18.89
CA ASP A 199 0.54 -9.21 -20.33
C ASP A 199 0.21 -10.62 -20.86
N ASN A 200 0.19 -11.66 -19.97
CA ASN A 200 -0.04 -13.05 -20.36
C ASN A 200 -0.82 -13.90 -19.33
N ASP A 201 -1.30 -13.25 -18.24
CA ASP A 201 -2.04 -13.87 -17.13
C ASP A 201 -1.28 -14.95 -16.33
N GLU A 202 0.05 -15.08 -16.46
CA GLU A 202 0.84 -15.93 -15.58
C GLU A 202 0.70 -15.52 -14.11
N LEU A 203 0.56 -16.50 -13.21
CA LEU A 203 0.44 -16.30 -11.78
C LEU A 203 1.76 -16.54 -11.06
N TYR A 204 1.98 -15.78 -10.02
CA TYR A 204 3.06 -15.95 -9.05
C TYR A 204 2.49 -15.96 -7.64
N GLY A 205 2.88 -16.94 -6.84
CA GLY A 205 2.53 -17.03 -5.43
C GLY A 205 3.76 -17.19 -4.54
N GLU A 206 3.79 -16.47 -3.41
CA GLU A 206 4.85 -16.59 -2.40
C GLU A 206 4.25 -16.52 -0.99
N ILE A 207 4.62 -17.47 -0.13
CA ILE A 207 4.30 -17.44 1.30
C ILE A 207 5.35 -16.59 2.02
N VAL A 208 4.88 -15.58 2.71
CA VAL A 208 5.70 -14.65 3.49
C VAL A 208 5.49 -14.93 4.97
N GLN A 209 6.57 -15.29 5.66
CA GLN A 209 6.55 -15.38 7.12
C GLN A 209 6.81 -14.01 7.74
N LEU A 210 6.15 -13.70 8.85
CA LEU A 210 6.35 -12.46 9.57
C LEU A 210 7.82 -12.26 9.95
N ASP A 211 8.40 -11.17 9.49
CA ASP A 211 9.70 -10.66 9.88
C ASP A 211 9.49 -9.52 10.89
N VAL A 212 9.48 -9.87 12.17
CA VAL A 212 9.20 -8.94 13.27
C VAL A 212 10.17 -7.77 13.27
N GLU A 213 11.47 -8.03 13.04
CA GLU A 213 12.50 -6.99 13.02
C GLU A 213 12.25 -5.97 11.92
N THR A 214 11.95 -6.47 10.71
CA THR A 214 11.59 -5.58 9.58
C THR A 214 10.30 -4.81 9.90
N ALA A 215 9.27 -5.48 10.41
CA ALA A 215 8.00 -4.83 10.73
C ALA A 215 8.17 -3.70 11.75
N ASP A 216 8.81 -3.98 12.88
CA ASP A 216 8.99 -3.01 13.97
C ASP A 216 9.88 -1.83 13.51
N ARG A 217 10.96 -2.10 12.77
CA ARG A 217 11.81 -1.04 12.19
C ARG A 217 11.02 -0.07 11.29
N PHE A 218 10.08 -0.57 10.48
CA PHE A 218 9.31 0.28 9.59
C PHE A 218 8.09 0.92 10.25
N LEU A 219 7.55 0.35 11.32
CA LEU A 219 6.60 1.02 12.20
C LEU A 219 7.25 2.23 12.88
N ASP A 220 8.44 2.05 13.47
CA ASP A 220 9.22 3.15 14.07
C ASP A 220 9.57 4.23 13.05
N ARG A 221 9.94 3.82 11.82
CA ARG A 221 10.17 4.78 10.73
C ARG A 221 8.92 5.59 10.42
N GLY A 222 7.76 4.94 10.36
CA GLY A 222 6.48 5.61 10.10
C GLY A 222 6.14 6.63 11.17
N GLU A 223 6.30 6.26 12.44
CA GLU A 223 6.07 7.16 13.57
C GLU A 223 7.02 8.36 13.56
N LYS A 224 8.32 8.13 13.36
CA LYS A 224 9.32 9.20 13.23
C LYS A 224 8.97 10.18 12.11
N LEU A 225 8.59 9.68 10.93
CA LEU A 225 8.23 10.52 9.79
C LEU A 225 6.93 11.31 10.03
N VAL A 226 5.97 10.76 10.75
CA VAL A 226 4.73 11.47 11.13
C VAL A 226 5.04 12.68 11.98
N PHE A 227 5.80 12.52 13.06
CA PHE A 227 6.04 13.59 14.04
C PHE A 227 7.24 14.49 13.73
N MET A 228 8.06 14.12 12.75
CA MET A 228 9.20 14.91 12.31
C MET A 228 8.75 16.26 11.73
N GLN A 229 9.36 17.35 12.22
CA GLN A 229 9.06 18.71 11.75
C GLN A 229 9.96 19.16 10.61
N GLU A 230 11.17 18.62 10.55
CA GLU A 230 12.15 18.87 9.51
C GLU A 230 12.02 17.81 8.40
N ALA A 231 12.18 18.21 7.16
CA ALA A 231 12.13 17.26 6.06
C ALA A 231 13.36 16.34 6.07
N PRO A 232 13.19 15.03 5.91
CA PRO A 232 14.33 14.12 5.76
C PRO A 232 15.27 14.54 4.63
N LYS A 233 16.53 14.13 4.71
CA LYS A 233 17.51 14.38 3.63
C LYS A 233 17.00 13.81 2.30
N ARG A 234 17.36 14.47 1.20
CA ARG A 234 17.11 13.95 -0.15
C ARG A 234 17.84 12.63 -0.34
N ILE A 235 17.24 11.72 -1.12
CA ILE A 235 17.93 10.49 -1.55
C ILE A 235 19.08 10.80 -2.52
N SER A 236 19.00 11.92 -3.24
CA SER A 236 20.02 12.42 -4.15
C SER A 236 19.86 13.92 -4.28
N GLU A 237 20.96 14.64 -4.41
CA GLU A 237 20.95 16.09 -4.73
C GLU A 237 20.74 16.34 -6.23
N SER A 238 20.91 15.33 -7.08
CA SER A 238 20.69 15.43 -8.52
C SER A 238 19.21 15.29 -8.88
N PRO A 239 18.57 16.29 -9.50
CA PRO A 239 17.20 16.18 -10.00
C PRO A 239 17.06 15.17 -11.15
N GLY A 240 18.18 14.79 -11.79
CA GLY A 240 18.25 13.79 -12.84
C GLY A 240 18.39 12.35 -12.33
N PHE A 241 18.62 12.13 -11.02
CA PHE A 241 18.63 10.80 -10.46
C PHE A 241 17.31 10.09 -10.76
N TRP A 242 17.35 8.85 -11.22
CA TRP A 242 16.21 8.18 -11.81
C TRP A 242 14.97 8.14 -10.90
N LYS A 243 15.12 7.92 -9.59
CA LYS A 243 14.00 7.97 -8.64
C LYS A 243 13.44 9.38 -8.44
N CYS A 244 14.29 10.40 -8.45
CA CYS A 244 13.86 11.79 -8.34
C CYS A 244 13.16 12.26 -9.62
N ARG A 245 13.63 11.83 -10.80
CA ARG A 245 13.05 12.18 -12.10
C ARG A 245 11.58 11.80 -12.22
N PHE A 246 11.18 10.68 -11.63
CA PHE A 246 9.80 10.18 -11.66
C PHE A 246 9.02 10.44 -10.37
N CYS A 247 9.59 11.21 -9.42
CA CYS A 247 8.94 11.54 -8.16
C CYS A 247 7.89 12.64 -8.35
N ASN A 248 6.68 12.42 -7.82
CA ASN A 248 5.61 13.42 -7.86
C ASN A 248 5.96 14.71 -7.10
N HIS A 249 6.89 14.63 -6.14
CA HIS A 249 7.35 15.79 -5.35
C HIS A 249 8.59 16.48 -5.92
N ARG A 250 9.04 16.07 -7.12
CA ARG A 250 10.19 16.70 -7.78
C ARG A 250 10.04 18.22 -7.97
N PRO A 251 8.86 18.77 -8.33
CA PRO A 251 8.68 20.20 -8.47
C PRO A 251 9.09 20.96 -7.21
N VAL A 252 8.57 20.60 -6.06
CA VAL A 252 8.89 21.22 -4.77
C VAL A 252 10.32 20.86 -4.32
N CYS A 253 10.69 19.57 -4.42
CA CYS A 253 11.96 19.07 -3.87
C CYS A 253 13.21 19.59 -4.62
N HIS A 254 13.16 19.67 -5.96
CA HIS A 254 14.33 19.96 -6.79
C HIS A 254 14.19 21.19 -7.67
N LEU A 255 12.97 21.60 -8.03
CA LEU A 255 12.74 22.72 -8.96
C LEU A 255 12.39 24.01 -8.23
N LYS A 256 12.33 23.98 -6.88
CA LYS A 256 12.01 25.13 -6.03
C LYS A 256 10.62 25.72 -6.30
N GLU A 257 9.69 24.89 -6.82
CA GLU A 257 8.30 25.31 -6.93
C GLU A 257 7.67 25.41 -5.54
N GLU A 258 6.70 26.30 -5.39
CA GLU A 258 5.97 26.44 -4.14
C GLU A 258 5.14 25.18 -3.87
N PRO A 259 5.09 24.71 -2.61
CA PRO A 259 4.17 23.63 -2.26
C PRO A 259 2.72 24.08 -2.38
N ASP A 260 1.80 23.12 -2.54
CA ASP A 260 0.37 23.41 -2.53
C ASP A 260 -0.01 24.11 -1.22
N LEU A 261 -0.73 25.23 -1.31
CA LEU A 261 -1.16 26.00 -0.16
C LEU A 261 -2.21 25.22 0.63
N ASN A 262 -1.84 24.73 1.80
CA ASN A 262 -2.71 24.01 2.74
C ASN A 262 -2.10 24.07 4.15
N CYS A 263 -2.86 23.69 5.19
CA CYS A 263 -2.33 23.77 6.56
C CYS A 263 -1.12 22.86 6.78
N ARG A 264 -1.04 21.68 6.12
CA ARG A 264 0.07 20.74 6.36
C ARG A 264 1.42 21.21 5.81
N THR A 265 1.40 22.14 4.84
CA THR A 265 2.60 22.82 4.34
C THR A 265 2.91 24.11 5.11
N CYS A 266 2.04 24.47 6.07
CA CYS A 266 2.27 25.62 6.95
C CYS A 266 3.20 25.27 8.11
N LYS A 267 4.09 26.21 8.50
CA LYS A 267 5.00 26.03 9.64
C LYS A 267 4.32 25.89 11.00
N HIS A 268 3.04 26.25 11.10
CA HIS A 268 2.27 26.20 12.35
C HIS A 268 1.46 24.90 12.54
N ALA A 269 1.36 24.05 11.51
CA ALA A 269 0.60 22.82 11.62
C ALA A 269 1.42 21.68 12.19
N ARG A 270 0.82 20.93 13.12
CA ARG A 270 1.44 19.78 13.79
C ARG A 270 0.46 18.60 13.82
N PRO A 271 0.94 17.39 13.53
CA PRO A 271 0.16 16.19 13.83
C PRO A 271 0.07 16.02 15.36
N GLY A 272 -1.12 15.69 15.85
CA GLY A 272 -1.42 15.46 17.25
C GLY A 272 -2.01 14.09 17.51
N ALA A 273 -2.65 13.88 18.65
CA ALA A 273 -3.30 12.62 19.00
C ALA A 273 -4.54 12.34 18.13
N ALA A 274 -4.96 11.08 18.10
CA ALA A 274 -6.21 10.63 17.43
C ALA A 274 -6.34 11.08 15.96
N ALA A 275 -5.24 11.02 15.20
CA ALA A 275 -5.14 11.44 13.80
C ALA A 275 -5.49 12.93 13.54
N GLN A 276 -5.57 13.74 14.58
CA GLN A 276 -5.89 15.16 14.47
C GLN A 276 -4.65 15.98 14.10
N TRP A 277 -4.88 17.06 13.40
CA TRP A 277 -3.87 18.10 13.17
C TRP A 277 -4.24 19.34 13.98
N GLY A 278 -3.24 19.98 14.56
CA GLY A 278 -3.41 21.23 15.29
C GLY A 278 -2.71 22.39 14.61
N CYS A 279 -3.22 23.60 14.81
CA CYS A 279 -2.57 24.85 14.45
C CYS A 279 -2.01 25.52 15.69
N ALA A 280 -0.68 25.66 15.78
CA ALA A 280 -0.02 26.33 16.90
C ALA A 280 -0.28 27.85 16.91
N LEU A 281 -0.54 28.47 15.76
CA LEU A 281 -0.83 29.90 15.67
C LEU A 281 -2.24 30.23 16.22
N HIS A 282 -3.25 29.44 15.83
CA HIS A 282 -4.63 29.67 16.23
C HIS A 282 -5.05 28.85 17.44
N ASN A 283 -4.17 28.02 17.99
CA ASN A 283 -4.42 27.11 19.09
C ASN A 283 -5.72 26.31 18.93
N CYS A 284 -5.91 25.70 17.76
CA CYS A 284 -7.11 24.94 17.42
C CYS A 284 -6.81 23.64 16.71
N VAL A 285 -7.77 22.72 16.74
CA VAL A 285 -7.76 21.49 15.93
C VAL A 285 -8.21 21.83 14.50
N LEU A 286 -7.57 21.20 13.53
CA LEU A 286 -7.81 21.39 12.11
C LEU A 286 -8.55 20.15 11.56
N ASP A 287 -9.82 20.28 11.16
CA ASP A 287 -10.48 19.26 10.37
C ASP A 287 -9.89 19.16 8.94
N LYS A 288 -10.22 18.10 8.21
CA LYS A 288 -9.64 17.82 6.89
C LYS A 288 -9.93 18.95 5.88
N ASP A 289 -11.11 19.52 5.91
CA ASP A 289 -11.52 20.56 4.95
C ASP A 289 -10.80 21.88 5.24
N VAL A 290 -10.66 22.23 6.53
CA VAL A 290 -9.86 23.38 6.98
C VAL A 290 -8.39 23.18 6.58
N GLN A 291 -7.84 21.98 6.81
CA GLN A 291 -6.47 21.67 6.37
C GLN A 291 -6.28 21.93 4.87
N ALA A 292 -7.23 21.47 4.03
CA ALA A 292 -7.13 21.56 2.58
C ALA A 292 -7.22 23.02 2.05
N ARG A 293 -8.02 23.86 2.70
CA ARG A 293 -8.21 25.26 2.27
C ARG A 293 -7.05 26.18 2.68
N GLY A 294 -6.35 25.85 3.77
CA GLY A 294 -5.40 26.77 4.37
C GLY A 294 -6.10 27.98 5.01
N CYS A 295 -5.32 29.04 5.31
CA CYS A 295 -5.86 30.27 5.86
C CYS A 295 -5.06 31.50 5.39
N PRO A 296 -5.61 32.75 5.57
CA PRO A 296 -4.89 33.98 5.18
C PRO A 296 -3.57 34.21 5.91
N GLN A 297 -3.39 33.60 7.10
CA GLN A 297 -2.14 33.67 7.88
C GLN A 297 -1.23 32.46 7.62
N TYR A 298 -1.30 31.90 6.40
CA TYR A 298 -0.41 30.84 5.98
C TYR A 298 1.05 31.33 5.95
N HIS A 299 1.93 30.57 6.58
CA HIS A 299 3.35 30.74 6.48
C HIS A 299 3.96 29.41 6.01
N ARG A 300 4.55 29.43 4.83
CA ARG A 300 5.23 28.24 4.29
C ARG A 300 6.21 27.69 5.32
N ASN A 301 6.19 26.38 5.52
CA ASN A 301 7.22 25.71 6.28
C ASN A 301 8.54 25.77 5.48
N PRO A 302 9.66 26.24 6.07
CA PRO A 302 10.94 26.41 5.36
C PRO A 302 11.54 25.11 4.81
N GLU A 303 11.00 23.99 5.20
CA GLU A 303 11.41 22.64 4.73
C GLU A 303 10.92 22.28 3.32
N PHE A 304 10.06 23.11 2.74
CA PHE A 304 9.59 22.96 1.35
C PHE A 304 10.35 23.84 0.37
#